data_3789bec74af74e06d9faf69ced00b11d
#
_entry.id   3789bec74af74e06d9faf69ced00b11d
#
_cell.length_a   1.000
_cell.length_b   1.000
_cell.length_c   1.000
_cell.angle_alpha   90.00
_cell.angle_beta   90.00
_cell.angle_gamma   90.00
#
_symmetry.space_group_name_H-M   'P 1'
#
loop_
_entity.id
_entity.type
_entity.pdbx_description
1 polymer ?
#
loop_
_entity_poly.entity_id
_entity_poly.type
_entity_poly.pdbx_seq_one_letter_code
_entity_poly.pdbx_strand_id
1 'polypeptide(L)'
;MTDKKNNTGIDNSGDYNSGYYNSGNRNSGWFNIDEPKMRFFNKDSDMTYSEFSKNIIVYPDLHTCHWVDYKDLSKSEQNTDTKNMDGMLKTLSYKDAWKEYWARATEEQKKFFMTLPNFTPEIFFEITGIKVNEELSLSGKEVTVTLDGKSYTAIIK
;
A
#
# COMPACT_ATOMS: atom_id res chain seq x y z
N MET A 1 30.57 -16.22 8.46
CA MET A 1 30.12 -15.32 7.36
C MET A 1 28.60 -15.24 7.49
N THR A 2 28.10 -14.14 7.98
CA THR A 2 26.65 -13.90 8.03
C THR A 2 26.15 -13.74 6.60
N ASP A 3 25.18 -14.56 6.20
CA ASP A 3 24.52 -14.47 4.91
C ASP A 3 24.03 -13.03 4.68
N LYS A 4 24.66 -12.34 3.73
CA LYS A 4 24.26 -10.99 3.32
C LYS A 4 22.94 -11.09 2.57
N LYS A 5 21.83 -11.01 3.31
CA LYS A 5 20.49 -11.14 2.71
C LYS A 5 20.07 -9.85 2.02
N ASN A 6 19.93 -9.94 0.69
CA ASN A 6 19.32 -8.89 -0.17
C ASN A 6 20.06 -7.54 -0.20
N ASN A 7 21.37 -7.53 0.04
CA ASN A 7 22.17 -6.34 -0.15
C ASN A 7 22.57 -6.15 -1.61
N THR A 8 22.51 -4.91 -2.09
CA THR A 8 23.08 -4.50 -3.38
C THR A 8 24.19 -3.47 -3.14
N GLY A 9 25.21 -3.45 -4.01
CA GLY A 9 26.39 -2.59 -3.84
C GLY A 9 27.54 -3.31 -3.14
N ILE A 10 28.42 -2.56 -2.45
CA ILE A 10 29.71 -3.06 -1.95
C ILE A 10 29.81 -2.88 -0.43
N ASP A 11 30.32 -3.90 0.25
CA ASP A 11 30.70 -3.89 1.66
C ASP A 11 29.60 -3.39 2.64
N ASN A 12 28.36 -3.77 2.35
CA ASN A 12 27.25 -3.53 3.27
C ASN A 12 27.17 -4.68 4.30
N SER A 13 26.86 -4.34 5.57
CA SER A 13 26.49 -5.30 6.61
C SER A 13 25.05 -5.09 7.05
N GLY A 14 24.40 -6.13 7.57
CA GLY A 14 22.95 -6.12 7.81
C GLY A 14 22.16 -6.52 6.57
N ASP A 15 20.87 -6.20 6.54
CA ASP A 15 19.94 -6.70 5.54
C ASP A 15 19.30 -5.58 4.71
N TYR A 16 19.04 -5.87 3.41
CA TYR A 16 18.32 -4.98 2.51
C TYR A 16 18.97 -3.61 2.27
N ASN A 17 20.29 -3.52 2.37
CA ASN A 17 21.00 -2.28 2.07
C ASN A 17 21.29 -2.14 0.58
N SER A 18 21.35 -0.90 0.11
CA SER A 18 21.85 -0.54 -1.22
C SER A 18 22.91 0.55 -1.11
N GLY A 19 23.92 0.49 -1.97
CA GLY A 19 25.03 1.44 -1.93
C GLY A 19 26.27 0.86 -1.27
N TYR A 20 27.00 1.67 -0.47
CA TYR A 20 28.36 1.32 -0.05
C TYR A 20 28.57 1.53 1.44
N TYR A 21 29.23 0.55 2.07
CA TYR A 21 29.68 0.64 3.47
C TYR A 21 28.57 0.94 4.49
N ASN A 22 27.31 0.57 4.17
CA ASN A 22 26.23 0.72 5.13
C ASN A 22 26.24 -0.42 6.14
N SER A 23 25.90 -0.11 7.38
CA SER A 23 25.72 -1.08 8.46
C SER A 23 24.31 -0.85 9.04
N GLY A 24 23.64 -1.91 9.46
CA GLY A 24 22.23 -1.80 9.82
C GLY A 24 21.33 -2.30 8.69
N ASN A 25 20.06 -1.93 8.69
CA ASN A 25 19.08 -2.50 7.76
C ASN A 25 18.42 -1.43 6.89
N ARG A 26 18.10 -1.78 5.64
CA ARG A 26 17.31 -0.96 4.70
C ARG A 26 17.90 0.40 4.36
N ASN A 27 19.21 0.55 4.52
CA ASN A 27 19.92 1.77 4.17
C ASN A 27 20.18 1.90 2.68
N SER A 28 20.25 3.13 2.20
CA SER A 28 20.71 3.45 0.85
C SER A 28 21.75 4.57 0.90
N GLY A 29 22.68 4.57 -0.08
CA GLY A 29 23.77 5.55 -0.13
C GLY A 29 25.04 5.06 0.55
N TRP A 30 25.73 5.91 1.32
CA TRP A 30 27.06 5.67 1.85
C TRP A 30 27.14 5.88 3.37
N PHE A 31 27.76 4.92 4.08
CA PHE A 31 28.10 5.00 5.51
C PHE A 31 26.93 5.25 6.46
N ASN A 32 25.75 4.69 6.15
CA ASN A 32 24.60 4.79 7.04
C ASN A 32 24.57 3.59 8.01
N ILE A 33 24.16 3.85 9.24
CA ILE A 33 24.04 2.83 10.30
C ILE A 33 22.62 2.68 10.85
N ASP A 34 21.85 3.74 10.86
CA ASP A 34 20.50 3.73 11.40
C ASP A 34 19.48 3.33 10.34
N GLU A 35 18.48 2.52 10.73
CA GLU A 35 17.38 2.20 9.83
C GLU A 35 16.60 3.46 9.44
N PRO A 36 16.41 3.73 8.14
CA PRO A 36 15.76 4.95 7.69
C PRO A 36 14.29 4.98 8.08
N LYS A 37 13.77 6.17 8.29
CA LYS A 37 12.34 6.39 8.45
C LYS A 37 11.60 6.11 7.13
N MET A 38 10.41 5.52 7.24
CA MET A 38 9.57 5.25 6.09
C MET A 38 8.90 6.53 5.58
N ARG A 39 8.62 6.55 4.29
CA ARG A 39 7.78 7.57 3.68
C ARG A 39 6.40 6.99 3.36
N PHE A 40 5.36 7.72 3.71
CA PHE A 40 3.99 7.41 3.35
C PHE A 40 3.36 8.61 2.64
N PHE A 41 2.67 8.36 1.55
CA PHE A 41 1.94 9.39 0.81
C PHE A 41 2.81 10.63 0.49
N ASN A 42 4.02 10.38 -0.04
CA ASN A 42 5.02 11.39 -0.43
C ASN A 42 5.64 12.20 0.72
N LYS A 43 5.35 11.89 1.97
CA LYS A 43 5.88 12.59 3.16
C LYS A 43 6.67 11.65 4.05
N ASP A 44 7.65 12.20 4.75
CA ASP A 44 8.40 11.46 5.75
C ASP A 44 7.52 11.17 6.98
N SER A 45 7.76 10.05 7.62
CA SER A 45 7.11 9.67 8.87
C SER A 45 8.16 9.48 9.96
N ASP A 46 7.73 9.40 11.21
CA ASP A 46 8.62 9.08 12.34
C ASP A 46 8.82 7.57 12.55
N MET A 47 8.31 6.76 11.66
CA MET A 47 8.26 5.29 11.80
C MET A 47 9.30 4.62 10.91
N THR A 48 10.06 3.68 11.46
CA THR A 48 10.93 2.75 10.71
C THR A 48 10.12 1.56 10.20
N TYR A 49 10.67 0.80 9.23
CA TYR A 49 10.02 -0.45 8.80
C TYR A 49 9.94 -1.48 9.94
N SER A 50 10.96 -1.55 10.78
CA SER A 50 10.97 -2.46 11.94
C SER A 50 9.87 -2.14 12.95
N GLU A 51 9.51 -0.87 13.11
CA GLU A 51 8.38 -0.44 13.93
C GLU A 51 7.05 -0.75 13.24
N PHE A 52 6.93 -0.40 11.95
CA PHE A 52 5.73 -0.65 11.15
C PHE A 52 5.38 -2.14 11.07
N SER A 53 6.38 -3.00 10.86
CA SER A 53 6.20 -4.45 10.70
C SER A 53 5.72 -5.18 11.96
N LYS A 54 5.73 -4.52 13.13
CA LYS A 54 5.13 -5.06 14.36
C LYS A 54 3.60 -5.01 14.35
N ASN A 55 3.02 -4.20 13.48
CA ASN A 55 1.58 -4.09 13.31
C ASN A 55 1.08 -5.15 12.32
N ILE A 56 -0.23 -5.40 12.34
CA ILE A 56 -0.87 -6.20 11.28
C ILE A 56 -0.82 -5.38 10.00
N ILE A 57 -0.03 -5.84 9.02
CA ILE A 57 0.09 -5.18 7.72
C ILE A 57 -0.92 -5.82 6.77
N VAL A 58 -1.75 -5.00 6.15
CA VAL A 58 -2.63 -5.42 5.08
C VAL A 58 -1.92 -5.23 3.74
N TYR A 59 -1.68 -6.32 3.04
CA TYR A 59 -1.18 -6.30 1.66
C TYR A 59 -2.38 -6.47 0.72
N PRO A 60 -2.63 -5.49 -0.17
CA PRO A 60 -3.71 -5.62 -1.13
C PRO A 60 -3.36 -6.73 -2.14
N ASP A 61 -4.23 -7.71 -2.25
CA ASP A 61 -4.13 -8.75 -3.27
C ASP A 61 -4.72 -8.21 -4.58
N LEU A 62 -3.87 -7.54 -5.36
CA LEU A 62 -4.25 -6.92 -6.63
C LEU A 62 -4.10 -7.91 -7.78
N HIS A 63 -5.22 -8.41 -8.28
CA HIS A 63 -5.25 -9.24 -9.47
C HIS A 63 -5.14 -8.34 -10.70
N THR A 64 -3.93 -8.23 -11.27
CA THR A 64 -3.69 -7.43 -12.47
C THR A 64 -4.03 -8.16 -13.76
N CYS A 65 -4.41 -9.43 -13.68
CA CYS A 65 -4.91 -10.21 -14.80
C CYS A 65 -5.99 -11.19 -14.32
N HIS A 66 -6.92 -11.50 -15.19
CA HIS A 66 -7.98 -12.47 -14.96
C HIS A 66 -8.30 -13.21 -16.25
N TRP A 67 -8.77 -14.44 -16.10
CA TRP A 67 -9.26 -15.23 -17.23
C TRP A 67 -10.66 -14.80 -17.61
N VAL A 68 -10.92 -14.65 -18.91
CA VAL A 68 -12.24 -14.37 -19.45
C VAL A 68 -12.61 -15.52 -20.38
N ASP A 69 -13.72 -16.24 -20.06
CA ASP A 69 -14.21 -17.34 -20.84
C ASP A 69 -14.60 -16.87 -22.25
N TYR A 70 -14.44 -17.76 -23.24
CA TYR A 70 -14.74 -17.45 -24.65
C TYR A 70 -16.12 -16.83 -24.86
N LYS A 71 -17.12 -17.35 -24.15
CA LYS A 71 -18.53 -16.88 -24.25
C LYS A 71 -18.72 -15.41 -23.80
N ASP A 72 -17.83 -14.94 -22.89
CA ASP A 72 -17.90 -13.60 -22.29
C ASP A 72 -16.97 -12.59 -22.99
N LEU A 73 -16.21 -13.04 -24.00
CA LEU A 73 -15.39 -12.19 -24.85
C LEU A 73 -16.23 -11.35 -25.79
N SER A 74 -15.75 -10.15 -26.10
CA SER A 74 -16.34 -9.34 -27.16
C SER A 74 -16.20 -10.02 -28.54
N LYS A 75 -17.08 -9.66 -29.47
CA LYS A 75 -17.06 -10.24 -30.84
C LYS A 75 -15.70 -10.06 -31.55
N SER A 76 -14.99 -8.99 -31.28
CA SER A 76 -13.66 -8.72 -31.85
C SER A 76 -12.56 -9.60 -31.26
N GLU A 77 -12.75 -10.10 -30.06
CA GLU A 77 -11.79 -10.97 -29.35
C GLU A 77 -12.07 -12.46 -29.58
N GLN A 78 -13.27 -12.80 -30.01
CA GLN A 78 -13.66 -14.15 -30.36
C GLN A 78 -13.04 -14.54 -31.70
N ASN A 79 -12.02 -15.38 -31.67
CA ASN A 79 -11.32 -15.94 -32.81
C ASN A 79 -11.00 -17.43 -32.59
N THR A 80 -10.35 -18.06 -33.56
CA THR A 80 -10.04 -19.50 -33.48
C THR A 80 -9.15 -19.83 -32.28
N ASP A 81 -8.18 -19.00 -31.93
CA ASP A 81 -7.25 -19.25 -30.85
C ASP A 81 -7.93 -19.12 -29.50
N THR A 82 -8.70 -18.06 -29.28
CA THR A 82 -9.48 -17.86 -28.04
C THR A 82 -10.56 -18.92 -27.87
N LYS A 83 -11.12 -19.44 -28.96
CA LYS A 83 -12.06 -20.56 -28.94
C LYS A 83 -11.38 -21.87 -28.55
N ASN A 84 -10.20 -22.15 -29.09
CA ASN A 84 -9.45 -23.38 -28.78
C ASN A 84 -8.95 -23.39 -27.33
N MET A 85 -8.65 -22.21 -26.75
CA MET A 85 -8.24 -22.06 -25.37
C MET A 85 -9.43 -21.90 -24.40
N ASP A 86 -10.67 -21.85 -24.91
CA ASP A 86 -11.89 -21.61 -24.15
C ASP A 86 -11.89 -20.25 -23.40
N GLY A 87 -11.12 -19.28 -23.92
CA GLY A 87 -11.02 -17.94 -23.36
C GLY A 87 -9.67 -17.27 -23.61
N MET A 88 -9.42 -16.21 -22.89
CA MET A 88 -8.12 -15.51 -22.88
C MET A 88 -7.84 -14.82 -21.56
N LEU A 89 -6.55 -14.61 -21.28
CA LEU A 89 -6.10 -13.81 -20.16
C LEU A 89 -6.21 -12.32 -20.52
N LYS A 90 -6.96 -11.55 -19.73
CA LYS A 90 -7.03 -10.09 -19.84
C LYS A 90 -6.27 -9.41 -18.70
N THR A 91 -5.62 -8.31 -19.02
CA THR A 91 -4.95 -7.47 -18.03
C THR A 91 -5.88 -6.34 -17.57
N LEU A 92 -5.88 -6.09 -16.27
CA LEU A 92 -6.52 -4.93 -15.67
C LEU A 92 -5.53 -3.77 -15.56
N SER A 93 -6.02 -2.56 -15.68
CA SER A 93 -5.22 -1.40 -15.25
C SER A 93 -5.01 -1.46 -13.73
N TYR A 94 -3.93 -0.85 -13.26
CA TYR A 94 -3.63 -0.78 -11.82
C TYR A 94 -4.82 -0.22 -11.01
N LYS A 95 -5.47 0.83 -11.52
CA LYS A 95 -6.65 1.43 -10.87
C LYS A 95 -7.87 0.52 -10.89
N ASP A 96 -8.06 -0.28 -11.93
CA ASP A 96 -9.18 -1.23 -11.97
C ASP A 96 -8.94 -2.42 -11.03
N ALA A 97 -7.71 -2.92 -10.94
CA ALA A 97 -7.35 -3.93 -9.94
C ALA A 97 -7.58 -3.43 -8.49
N TRP A 98 -7.30 -2.14 -8.22
CA TRP A 98 -7.64 -1.51 -6.94
C TRP A 98 -9.14 -1.44 -6.69
N LYS A 99 -9.96 -1.10 -7.71
CA LYS A 99 -11.42 -1.09 -7.57
C LYS A 99 -11.97 -2.47 -7.23
N GLU A 100 -11.49 -3.51 -7.91
CA GLU A 100 -11.89 -4.89 -7.61
C GLU A 100 -11.49 -5.32 -6.20
N TYR A 101 -10.24 -5.03 -5.80
CA TYR A 101 -9.82 -5.29 -4.43
C TYR A 101 -10.68 -4.54 -3.41
N TRP A 102 -10.92 -3.25 -3.62
CA TRP A 102 -11.69 -2.41 -2.69
C TRP A 102 -13.14 -2.85 -2.52
N ALA A 103 -13.75 -3.37 -3.60
CA ALA A 103 -15.12 -3.91 -3.57
C ALA A 103 -15.25 -5.16 -2.68
N ARG A 104 -14.18 -5.96 -2.56
CA ARG A 104 -14.15 -7.21 -1.76
C ARG A 104 -13.44 -7.04 -0.41
N ALA A 105 -12.74 -5.95 -0.18
CA ALA A 105 -12.02 -5.69 1.05
C ALA A 105 -12.97 -5.50 2.23
N THR A 106 -12.60 -6.05 3.40
CA THR A 106 -13.33 -5.82 4.64
C THR A 106 -13.17 -4.38 5.13
N GLU A 107 -14.04 -3.95 6.02
CA GLU A 107 -13.95 -2.59 6.60
C GLU A 107 -12.65 -2.41 7.40
N GLU A 108 -12.15 -3.44 8.07
CA GLU A 108 -10.86 -3.41 8.75
C GLU A 108 -9.71 -3.22 7.78
N GLN A 109 -9.74 -3.90 6.63
CA GLN A 109 -8.73 -3.75 5.59
C GLN A 109 -8.76 -2.33 4.99
N LYS A 110 -9.95 -1.80 4.71
CA LYS A 110 -10.11 -0.41 4.23
C LYS A 110 -9.60 0.59 5.26
N LYS A 111 -9.97 0.40 6.52
CA LYS A 111 -9.55 1.25 7.63
C LYS A 111 -8.04 1.26 7.81
N PHE A 112 -7.37 0.12 7.63
CA PHE A 112 -5.90 0.04 7.70
C PHE A 112 -5.23 1.07 6.79
N PHE A 113 -5.64 1.17 5.52
CA PHE A 113 -5.05 2.14 4.58
C PHE A 113 -5.27 3.59 5.02
N MET A 114 -6.45 3.88 5.59
CA MET A 114 -6.80 5.22 6.05
C MET A 114 -6.11 5.63 7.35
N THR A 115 -5.60 4.67 8.13
CA THR A 115 -4.83 4.93 9.36
C THR A 115 -3.32 5.03 9.14
N LEU A 116 -2.84 4.81 7.93
CA LEU A 116 -1.42 4.97 7.61
C LEU A 116 -0.96 6.42 7.82
N PRO A 117 0.28 6.63 8.26
CA PRO A 117 0.83 7.98 8.43
C PRO A 117 0.65 8.83 7.16
N ASN A 118 0.35 10.10 7.33
CA ASN A 118 0.19 11.06 6.23
C ASN A 118 -0.91 10.73 5.20
N PHE A 119 -1.83 9.83 5.52
CA PHE A 119 -2.94 9.52 4.64
C PHE A 119 -3.75 10.79 4.31
N THR A 120 -4.06 10.98 3.04
CA THR A 120 -5.07 11.92 2.56
C THR A 120 -5.93 11.27 1.47
N PRO A 121 -7.25 11.53 1.44
CA PRO A 121 -8.15 10.98 0.43
C PRO A 121 -7.72 11.29 -1.01
N GLU A 122 -7.14 12.49 -1.23
CA GLU A 122 -6.72 12.96 -2.54
C GLU A 122 -5.56 12.14 -3.09
N ILE A 123 -4.49 11.95 -2.30
CA ILE A 123 -3.32 11.16 -2.72
C ILE A 123 -3.71 9.68 -2.87
N PHE A 124 -4.54 9.18 -1.96
CA PHE A 124 -5.06 7.82 -2.08
C PHE A 124 -5.86 7.62 -3.38
N PHE A 125 -6.72 8.59 -3.73
CA PHE A 125 -7.45 8.57 -4.99
C PHE A 125 -6.52 8.67 -6.21
N GLU A 126 -5.51 9.52 -6.15
CA GLU A 126 -4.53 9.67 -7.25
C GLU A 126 -3.84 8.33 -7.54
N ILE A 127 -3.42 7.62 -6.49
CA ILE A 127 -2.71 6.33 -6.60
C ILE A 127 -3.65 5.21 -7.03
N THR A 128 -4.81 5.08 -6.39
CA THR A 128 -5.66 3.88 -6.49
C THR A 128 -6.90 4.08 -7.38
N GLY A 129 -7.31 5.32 -7.62
CA GLY A 129 -8.60 5.64 -8.24
C GLY A 129 -9.81 5.44 -7.33
N ILE A 130 -9.59 5.17 -6.03
CA ILE A 130 -10.65 4.95 -5.05
C ILE A 130 -11.00 6.25 -4.34
N LYS A 131 -12.26 6.65 -4.39
CA LYS A 131 -12.78 7.75 -3.57
C LYS A 131 -13.19 7.20 -2.21
N VAL A 132 -12.57 7.71 -1.16
CA VAL A 132 -12.97 7.46 0.23
C VAL A 132 -13.69 8.68 0.78
N ASN A 133 -14.77 8.47 1.55
CA ASN A 133 -15.48 9.57 2.18
C ASN A 133 -14.64 10.10 3.34
N GLU A 134 -14.63 11.42 3.52
CA GLU A 134 -13.90 12.06 4.63
C GLU A 134 -14.39 11.57 5.99
N GLU A 135 -15.67 11.25 6.13
CA GLU A 135 -16.25 10.69 7.36
C GLU A 135 -15.53 9.39 7.80
N LEU A 136 -15.22 8.49 6.86
CA LEU A 136 -14.46 7.27 7.17
C LEU A 136 -13.01 7.57 7.55
N SER A 137 -12.40 8.60 6.95
CA SER A 137 -11.02 9.00 7.25
C SER A 137 -10.89 9.68 8.63
N LEU A 138 -11.98 10.21 9.15
CA LEU A 138 -12.04 10.86 10.47
C LEU A 138 -12.41 9.88 11.58
N SER A 139 -13.03 8.75 11.27
CA SER A 139 -13.44 7.76 12.26
C SER A 139 -12.25 7.30 13.12
N GLY A 140 -12.41 7.39 14.42
CA GLY A 140 -11.38 7.06 15.40
C GLY A 140 -10.38 8.17 15.70
N LYS A 141 -10.46 9.35 15.04
CA LYS A 141 -9.63 10.50 15.38
C LYS A 141 -10.16 11.22 16.62
N GLU A 142 -9.24 11.63 17.48
CA GLU A 142 -9.56 12.51 18.60
C GLU A 142 -9.69 13.96 18.10
N VAL A 143 -10.77 14.60 18.47
CA VAL A 143 -10.99 16.03 18.24
C VAL A 143 -11.20 16.74 19.57
N THR A 144 -10.59 17.90 19.71
CA THR A 144 -10.83 18.76 20.87
C THR A 144 -11.90 19.79 20.52
N VAL A 145 -13.01 19.75 21.26
CA VAL A 145 -14.11 20.69 21.10
C VAL A 145 -14.13 21.60 22.32
N THR A 146 -14.16 22.91 22.11
CA THR A 146 -14.28 23.88 23.20
C THR A 146 -15.73 24.39 23.28
N LEU A 147 -16.38 24.13 24.40
CA LEU A 147 -17.73 24.60 24.71
C LEU A 147 -17.69 25.38 26.05
N ASP A 148 -18.21 26.57 26.06
CA ASP A 148 -18.28 27.47 27.25
C ASP A 148 -16.92 27.65 27.96
N GLY A 149 -15.85 27.76 27.17
CA GLY A 149 -14.47 27.92 27.65
C GLY A 149 -13.84 26.66 28.26
N LYS A 150 -14.50 25.50 28.16
CA LYS A 150 -13.95 24.19 28.57
C LYS A 150 -13.67 23.33 27.36
N SER A 151 -12.51 22.67 27.37
CA SER A 151 -12.12 21.76 26.31
C SER A 151 -12.53 20.32 26.63
N TYR A 152 -13.12 19.65 25.65
CA TYR A 152 -13.57 18.27 25.70
C TYR A 152 -12.88 17.50 24.56
N THR A 153 -12.40 16.30 24.86
CA THR A 153 -11.89 15.39 23.85
C THR A 153 -13.00 14.42 23.46
N ALA A 154 -13.28 14.32 22.18
CA ALA A 154 -14.24 13.38 21.61
C ALA A 154 -13.58 12.54 20.53
N ILE A 155 -14.04 11.30 20.40
CA ILE A 155 -13.60 10.40 19.32
C ILE A 155 -14.71 10.39 18.28
N ILE A 156 -14.35 10.67 17.02
CA ILE A 156 -15.30 10.60 15.90
C ILE A 156 -15.60 9.11 15.65
N LYS A 157 -16.87 8.77 15.64
CA LYS A 157 -17.34 7.39 15.38
C LYS A 157 -17.62 7.17 13.92
#